data_87953da79d6a833dc874576523c34cc4
#
_entry.id   87953da79d6a833dc874576523c34cc4
#
_cell.length_a   1.000
_cell.length_b   1.000
_cell.length_c   1.000
_cell.angle_alpha   90.00
_cell.angle_beta   90.00
_cell.angle_gamma   90.00
#
_symmetry.space_group_name_H-M   'P 1'
#
loop_
_entity.id
_entity.type
_entity.pdbx_description
1 polymer ?
#
loop_
_entity_poly.entity_id
_entity_poly.type
_entity_poly.pdbx_seq_one_letter_code
_entity_poly.pdbx_strand_id
1 'polypeptide(L)'
;AKIVIGKDTRRSSYMFEYSIVGGLTASGADAYLLHVTTTPSVAYIARVDEFDCGIMISASHNPYYDNGIKLINGNGEKMDEETISLVEDYIDGKLEVFGQKWEEVPFAHREHIGCTVDYISGRNRYVGYLISLGMYSFRGIKVGLDCANGSSWNIAKSVFDALGAKTYVINASPDGTNINMNAGSTHIEGLCRYVVENGLDVGFAYDGDADRCLCVDEKGNVISGDHILYIYGAYMKERGKLINNTVVTTVMSNFGLYKAFDELGIGYAKTAVGDKYVYEYMTKNSCRIGGEQSGHIIFSKYASTGDGILTSLKMMEVMMAKKKKMSELAEPLKIYPQVLENIRVTDKKAAQQDSDVQAAVK
;
A
#
# COMPACT_ATOMS: atom_id res chain seq x y z
N ALA A 1 18.64 -14.52 -13.94
CA ALA A 1 17.64 -13.55 -13.47
C ALA A 1 17.92 -13.18 -12.03
N LYS A 2 17.63 -11.94 -11.66
CA LYS A 2 17.77 -11.43 -10.29
C LYS A 2 16.38 -11.11 -9.73
N ILE A 3 15.99 -11.75 -8.65
CA ILE A 3 14.68 -11.62 -8.05
C ILE A 3 14.82 -11.05 -6.63
N VAL A 4 14.16 -9.93 -6.35
CA VAL A 4 14.13 -9.37 -5.00
C VAL A 4 12.89 -9.84 -4.25
N ILE A 5 13.04 -10.28 -3.00
CA ILE A 5 11.98 -10.91 -2.21
C ILE A 5 11.82 -10.18 -0.89
N GLY A 6 10.60 -9.76 -0.61
CA GLY A 6 10.17 -9.24 0.69
C GLY A 6 9.01 -10.04 1.26
N LYS A 7 8.80 -9.93 2.56
CA LYS A 7 7.69 -10.58 3.25
C LYS A 7 7.16 -9.71 4.38
N ASP A 8 5.92 -9.98 4.78
CA ASP A 8 5.35 -9.44 6.00
C ASP A 8 5.73 -10.31 7.24
N THR A 9 5.12 -10.03 8.36
CA THR A 9 5.42 -10.67 9.64
C THR A 9 4.66 -11.97 9.89
N ARG A 10 3.81 -12.43 8.96
CA ARG A 10 3.03 -13.66 9.10
C ARG A 10 3.95 -14.87 9.28
N ARG A 11 3.53 -15.79 10.13
CA ARG A 11 4.28 -17.03 10.37
C ARG A 11 4.49 -17.84 9.09
N SER A 12 3.46 -17.92 8.23
CA SER A 12 3.54 -18.62 6.95
C SER A 12 4.44 -17.93 5.92
N SER A 13 4.69 -16.62 6.04
CA SER A 13 5.56 -15.88 5.11
C SER A 13 7.00 -16.39 5.12
N TYR A 14 7.49 -16.88 6.26
CA TYR A 14 8.82 -17.50 6.36
C TYR A 14 8.88 -18.82 5.58
N MET A 15 7.84 -19.66 5.69
CA MET A 15 7.75 -20.91 4.94
C MET A 15 7.74 -20.67 3.42
N PHE A 16 6.91 -19.71 2.97
CA PHE A 16 6.84 -19.36 1.55
C PHE A 16 8.15 -18.75 1.04
N GLU A 17 8.80 -17.88 1.81
CA GLU A 17 10.10 -17.32 1.42
C GLU A 17 11.12 -18.41 1.14
N TYR A 18 11.31 -19.37 2.06
CA TYR A 18 12.27 -20.45 1.87
C TYR A 18 11.92 -21.36 0.69
N SER A 19 10.64 -21.64 0.48
CA SER A 19 10.18 -22.45 -0.65
C SER A 19 10.44 -21.77 -2.00
N ILE A 20 10.12 -20.47 -2.09
CA ILE A 20 10.35 -19.64 -3.30
C ILE A 20 11.84 -19.51 -3.57
N VAL A 21 12.66 -19.23 -2.56
CA VAL A 21 14.12 -19.15 -2.69
C VAL A 21 14.71 -20.46 -3.21
N GLY A 22 14.27 -21.60 -2.63
CA GLY A 22 14.71 -22.92 -3.07
C GLY A 22 14.36 -23.19 -4.55
N GLY A 23 13.14 -22.87 -4.97
CA GLY A 23 12.70 -23.02 -6.37
C GLY A 23 13.46 -22.13 -7.34
N LEU A 24 13.61 -20.83 -7.00
CA LEU A 24 14.33 -19.86 -7.82
C LEU A 24 15.80 -20.24 -8.01
N THR A 25 16.50 -20.56 -6.93
CA THR A 25 17.93 -20.92 -7.01
C THR A 25 18.12 -22.24 -7.74
N ALA A 26 17.26 -23.23 -7.53
CA ALA A 26 17.27 -24.48 -8.26
C ALA A 26 17.02 -24.28 -9.76
N SER A 27 16.28 -23.25 -10.15
CA SER A 27 16.03 -22.88 -11.55
C SER A 27 17.10 -21.93 -12.15
N GLY A 28 18.13 -21.57 -11.39
CA GLY A 28 19.23 -20.71 -11.84
C GLY A 28 19.00 -19.20 -11.70
N ALA A 29 17.99 -18.79 -10.94
CA ALA A 29 17.77 -17.38 -10.63
C ALA A 29 18.40 -17.01 -9.28
N ASP A 30 18.97 -15.82 -9.18
CA ASP A 30 19.50 -15.28 -7.91
C ASP A 30 18.38 -14.66 -7.09
N ALA A 31 18.29 -15.05 -5.82
CA ALA A 31 17.29 -14.58 -4.88
C ALA A 31 17.90 -13.58 -3.86
N TYR A 32 17.42 -12.33 -3.88
CA TYR A 32 17.86 -11.25 -3.00
C TYR A 32 16.83 -11.00 -1.90
N LEU A 33 17.20 -11.24 -0.65
CA LEU A 33 16.27 -11.24 0.48
C LEU A 33 16.28 -9.90 1.22
N LEU A 34 15.18 -9.16 1.15
CA LEU A 34 14.94 -7.96 1.97
C LEU A 34 14.42 -8.33 3.37
N HIS A 35 14.05 -9.59 3.59
CA HIS A 35 13.37 -10.07 4.79
C HIS A 35 12.05 -9.34 5.05
N VAL A 36 11.73 -9.07 6.33
CA VAL A 36 10.50 -8.32 6.66
C VAL A 36 10.63 -6.89 6.20
N THR A 37 9.78 -6.54 5.23
CA THR A 37 9.73 -5.21 4.61
C THR A 37 8.34 -4.94 4.04
N THR A 38 8.07 -3.71 3.61
CA THR A 38 6.79 -3.28 3.07
C THR A 38 6.66 -3.58 1.58
N THR A 39 5.44 -3.71 1.06
CA THR A 39 5.19 -3.85 -0.39
C THR A 39 5.83 -2.72 -1.19
N PRO A 40 5.66 -1.42 -0.82
CA PRO A 40 6.33 -0.35 -1.56
C PRO A 40 7.86 -0.40 -1.49
N SER A 41 8.45 -0.98 -0.45
CA SER A 41 9.90 -1.21 -0.37
C SER A 41 10.37 -2.18 -1.46
N VAL A 42 9.65 -3.30 -1.65
CA VAL A 42 9.97 -4.26 -2.71
C VAL A 42 9.84 -3.61 -4.10
N ALA A 43 8.74 -2.88 -4.33
CA ALA A 43 8.50 -2.16 -5.58
C ALA A 43 9.59 -1.12 -5.88
N TYR A 44 9.99 -0.35 -4.86
CA TYR A 44 11.05 0.64 -4.99
C TYR A 44 12.39 0.00 -5.35
N ILE A 45 12.79 -1.07 -4.64
CA ILE A 45 14.06 -1.75 -4.86
C ILE A 45 14.07 -2.50 -6.19
N ALA A 46 12.98 -3.14 -6.60
CA ALA A 46 12.88 -3.79 -7.90
C ALA A 46 13.25 -2.81 -9.02
N ARG A 47 12.72 -1.59 -8.96
CA ARG A 47 12.96 -0.55 -9.97
C ARG A 47 14.36 0.07 -9.87
N VAL A 48 14.82 0.43 -8.67
CA VAL A 48 16.03 1.27 -8.51
C VAL A 48 17.32 0.45 -8.65
N ASP A 49 17.27 -0.82 -8.29
CA ASP A 49 18.40 -1.74 -8.37
C ASP A 49 18.31 -2.70 -9.57
N GLU A 50 17.40 -2.40 -10.52
CA GLU A 50 17.26 -3.08 -11.81
C GLU A 50 17.10 -4.61 -11.67
N PHE A 51 16.17 -5.04 -10.80
CA PHE A 51 15.79 -6.44 -10.68
C PHE A 51 14.82 -6.84 -11.81
N ASP A 52 14.91 -8.08 -12.26
CA ASP A 52 13.99 -8.62 -13.27
C ASP A 52 12.58 -8.77 -12.72
N CYS A 53 12.45 -9.09 -11.42
CA CYS A 53 11.18 -9.26 -10.75
C CYS A 53 11.32 -8.99 -9.24
N GLY A 54 10.27 -8.48 -8.64
CA GLY A 54 10.07 -8.41 -7.19
C GLY A 54 8.97 -9.36 -6.75
N ILE A 55 9.14 -9.96 -5.58
CA ILE A 55 8.13 -10.82 -4.95
C ILE A 55 7.84 -10.29 -3.57
N MET A 56 6.57 -9.99 -3.28
CA MET A 56 6.12 -9.67 -1.92
C MET A 56 5.20 -10.76 -1.40
N ILE A 57 5.55 -11.34 -0.25
CA ILE A 57 4.78 -12.39 0.42
C ILE A 57 3.94 -11.73 1.52
N SER A 58 2.68 -11.48 1.22
CA SER A 58 1.72 -10.83 2.13
C SER A 58 0.29 -10.96 1.61
N ALA A 59 -0.66 -11.09 2.53
CA ALA A 59 -2.09 -10.91 2.29
C ALA A 59 -2.62 -9.56 2.82
N SER A 60 -1.76 -8.53 2.90
CA SER A 60 -2.10 -7.15 3.28
C SER A 60 -2.88 -7.10 4.62
N HIS A 61 -4.13 -6.67 4.59
CA HIS A 61 -4.98 -6.45 5.76
C HIS A 61 -5.72 -7.70 6.27
N ASN A 62 -5.55 -8.85 5.62
CA ASN A 62 -6.20 -10.09 6.02
C ASN A 62 -5.65 -10.63 7.35
N PRO A 63 -6.37 -11.54 8.04
CA PRO A 63 -5.87 -12.23 9.23
C PRO A 63 -4.58 -13.03 8.96
N TYR A 64 -3.85 -13.36 10.02
CA TYR A 64 -2.53 -13.99 9.93
C TYR A 64 -2.51 -15.36 9.22
N TYR A 65 -3.62 -16.08 9.22
CA TYR A 65 -3.74 -17.40 8.60
C TYR A 65 -3.94 -17.37 7.08
N ASP A 66 -4.30 -16.22 6.52
CA ASP A 66 -4.25 -15.98 5.08
C ASP A 66 -2.84 -15.53 4.67
N ASN A 67 -2.47 -15.82 3.43
CA ASN A 67 -1.26 -15.27 2.83
C ASN A 67 -1.45 -15.12 1.32
N GLY A 68 -0.53 -14.42 0.67
CA GLY A 68 -0.55 -14.17 -0.76
C GLY A 68 0.85 -13.92 -1.30
N ILE A 69 1.00 -14.07 -2.61
CA ILE A 69 2.23 -13.76 -3.33
C ILE A 69 1.90 -12.69 -4.37
N LYS A 70 2.53 -11.53 -4.23
CA LYS A 70 2.38 -10.42 -5.18
C LYS A 70 3.62 -10.38 -6.06
N LEU A 71 3.43 -10.48 -7.38
CA LEU A 71 4.51 -10.34 -8.36
C LEU A 71 4.61 -8.87 -8.79
N ILE A 72 5.84 -8.37 -8.86
CA ILE A 72 6.17 -6.99 -9.17
C ILE A 72 7.19 -7.03 -10.33
N ASN A 73 6.94 -6.28 -11.39
CA ASN A 73 7.85 -6.23 -12.53
C ASN A 73 9.10 -5.37 -12.24
N GLY A 74 10.07 -5.38 -13.14
CA GLY A 74 11.32 -4.61 -13.00
C GLY A 74 11.13 -3.08 -12.94
N ASN A 75 9.96 -2.57 -13.32
CA ASN A 75 9.61 -1.16 -13.16
C ASN A 75 9.03 -0.83 -11.77
N GLY A 76 8.92 -1.82 -10.89
CA GLY A 76 8.31 -1.68 -9.58
C GLY A 76 6.78 -1.59 -9.61
N GLU A 77 6.14 -2.07 -10.67
CA GLU A 77 4.70 -2.10 -10.85
C GLU A 77 4.16 -3.51 -10.61
N LYS A 78 2.88 -3.64 -10.30
CA LYS A 78 2.22 -4.94 -10.30
C LYS A 78 2.47 -5.65 -11.63
N MET A 79 2.80 -6.94 -11.57
CA MET A 79 2.90 -7.79 -12.75
C MET A 79 1.56 -7.76 -13.50
N ASP A 80 1.63 -7.74 -14.83
CA ASP A 80 0.44 -7.79 -15.69
C ASP A 80 -0.32 -9.12 -15.53
N GLU A 81 -1.63 -9.07 -15.77
CA GLU A 81 -2.49 -10.25 -15.58
C GLU A 81 -2.19 -11.38 -16.57
N GLU A 82 -1.69 -11.05 -17.76
CA GLU A 82 -1.31 -12.06 -18.75
C GLU A 82 -0.15 -12.90 -18.21
N THR A 83 0.89 -12.27 -17.70
CA THR A 83 2.04 -12.95 -17.08
C THR A 83 1.60 -13.73 -15.83
N ILE A 84 0.75 -13.17 -14.98
CA ILE A 84 0.24 -13.86 -13.77
C ILE A 84 -0.54 -15.12 -14.20
N SER A 85 -1.43 -15.00 -15.20
CA SER A 85 -2.21 -16.13 -15.71
C SER A 85 -1.33 -17.23 -16.29
N LEU A 86 -0.25 -16.87 -17.00
CA LEU A 86 0.72 -17.86 -17.52
C LEU A 86 1.42 -18.63 -16.38
N VAL A 87 1.78 -17.92 -15.29
CA VAL A 87 2.39 -18.57 -14.11
C VAL A 87 1.39 -19.51 -13.43
N GLU A 88 0.15 -19.08 -13.26
CA GLU A 88 -0.92 -19.91 -12.67
C GLU A 88 -1.23 -21.13 -13.54
N ASP A 89 -1.35 -20.97 -14.86
CA ASP A 89 -1.59 -22.06 -15.80
C ASP A 89 -0.43 -23.06 -15.85
N TYR A 90 0.82 -22.58 -15.68
CA TYR A 90 1.98 -23.47 -15.55
C TYR A 90 1.91 -24.29 -14.25
N ILE A 91 1.61 -23.65 -13.12
CA ILE A 91 1.44 -24.32 -11.82
C ILE A 91 0.30 -25.35 -11.87
N ASP A 92 -0.80 -25.02 -12.54
CA ASP A 92 -1.97 -25.90 -12.70
C ASP A 92 -1.74 -27.04 -13.74
N GLY A 93 -0.55 -27.10 -14.35
CA GLY A 93 -0.22 -28.10 -15.35
C GLY A 93 -0.95 -27.94 -16.69
N LYS A 94 -1.50 -26.74 -16.95
CA LYS A 94 -2.20 -26.40 -18.20
C LYS A 94 -1.25 -25.87 -19.28
N LEU A 95 -0.08 -25.40 -18.91
CA LEU A 95 0.91 -24.76 -19.75
C LEU A 95 2.25 -25.51 -19.66
N GLU A 96 2.86 -25.78 -20.82
CA GLU A 96 4.24 -26.25 -20.93
C GLU A 96 5.17 -25.09 -21.29
N VAL A 97 6.25 -24.90 -20.56
CA VAL A 97 7.27 -23.89 -20.83
C VAL A 97 8.57 -24.55 -21.21
N PHE A 98 9.14 -24.18 -22.34
CA PHE A 98 10.33 -24.84 -22.93
C PHE A 98 10.16 -26.37 -23.16
N GLY A 99 8.93 -26.81 -23.45
CA GLY A 99 8.59 -28.22 -23.63
C GLY A 99 8.57 -29.03 -22.32
N GLN A 100 8.51 -28.34 -21.16
CA GLN A 100 8.45 -28.97 -19.84
C GLN A 100 7.17 -28.56 -19.11
N LYS A 101 6.55 -29.52 -18.43
CA LYS A 101 5.43 -29.29 -17.52
C LYS A 101 5.95 -28.80 -16.16
N TRP A 102 5.06 -28.26 -15.33
CA TRP A 102 5.41 -27.82 -13.98
C TRP A 102 6.06 -28.92 -13.12
N GLU A 103 5.74 -30.20 -13.37
CA GLU A 103 6.32 -31.37 -12.70
C GLU A 103 7.80 -31.57 -13.06
N GLU A 104 8.24 -31.00 -14.19
CA GLU A 104 9.59 -31.12 -14.73
C GLU A 104 10.32 -29.75 -14.61
N VAL A 105 10.38 -29.19 -13.40
CA VAL A 105 11.08 -27.93 -13.18
C VAL A 105 12.50 -28.00 -13.73
N PRO A 106 12.91 -27.08 -14.63
CA PRO A 106 14.25 -27.08 -15.19
C PRO A 106 15.26 -26.76 -14.09
N PHE A 107 15.95 -27.80 -13.60
CA PHE A 107 17.02 -27.61 -12.63
C PHE A 107 18.29 -27.11 -13.30
N ALA A 108 18.85 -26.05 -12.75
CA ALA A 108 20.18 -25.60 -13.11
C ALA A 108 21.25 -26.54 -12.52
N HIS A 109 22.38 -26.66 -13.22
CA HIS A 109 23.45 -27.52 -12.80
C HIS A 109 24.74 -26.76 -12.57
N ARG A 110 25.51 -27.20 -11.56
CA ARG A 110 26.84 -26.68 -11.23
C ARG A 110 26.85 -25.16 -11.06
N GLU A 111 27.68 -24.45 -11.84
CA GLU A 111 27.84 -22.99 -11.83
C GLU A 111 26.60 -22.19 -12.26
N HIS A 112 25.59 -22.84 -12.79
CA HIS A 112 24.32 -22.22 -13.20
C HIS A 112 23.26 -22.24 -12.10
N ILE A 113 23.53 -22.91 -10.97
CA ILE A 113 22.65 -22.84 -9.80
C ILE A 113 22.68 -21.40 -9.28
N GLY A 114 21.49 -20.82 -9.03
CA GLY A 114 21.36 -19.46 -8.53
C GLY A 114 21.88 -19.26 -7.10
N CYS A 115 22.19 -18.05 -6.76
CA CYS A 115 22.70 -17.69 -5.43
C CYS A 115 21.59 -17.04 -4.56
N THR A 116 21.72 -17.21 -3.24
CA THR A 116 20.94 -16.46 -2.26
C THR A 116 21.78 -15.32 -1.71
N VAL A 117 21.24 -14.11 -1.74
CA VAL A 117 21.91 -12.89 -1.24
C VAL A 117 21.07 -12.29 -0.12
N ASP A 118 21.66 -12.10 1.04
CA ASP A 118 21.08 -11.28 2.12
C ASP A 118 21.16 -9.80 1.71
N TYR A 119 20.00 -9.18 1.42
CA TYR A 119 19.95 -7.84 0.83
C TYR A 119 19.28 -6.79 1.75
N ILE A 120 19.59 -6.83 3.05
CA ILE A 120 19.12 -5.85 4.05
C ILE A 120 19.49 -4.42 3.63
N SER A 121 20.61 -4.23 2.93
CA SER A 121 21.03 -2.93 2.41
C SER A 121 19.98 -2.31 1.46
N GLY A 122 19.27 -3.11 0.69
CA GLY A 122 18.16 -2.66 -0.15
C GLY A 122 17.02 -2.05 0.68
N ARG A 123 16.58 -2.75 1.74
CA ARG A 123 15.58 -2.20 2.67
C ARG A 123 16.05 -0.88 3.30
N ASN A 124 17.29 -0.79 3.72
CA ASN A 124 17.86 0.43 4.29
C ASN A 124 17.92 1.58 3.25
N ARG A 125 18.13 1.26 1.98
CA ARG A 125 18.05 2.23 0.88
C ARG A 125 16.64 2.82 0.73
N TYR A 126 15.60 1.99 0.83
CA TYR A 126 14.21 2.49 0.85
C TYR A 126 13.94 3.40 2.05
N VAL A 127 14.43 3.06 3.24
CA VAL A 127 14.35 3.94 4.42
C VAL A 127 15.03 5.28 4.15
N GLY A 128 16.25 5.26 3.61
CA GLY A 128 16.98 6.47 3.22
C GLY A 128 16.25 7.30 2.17
N TYR A 129 15.62 6.63 1.20
CA TYR A 129 14.77 7.29 0.21
C TYR A 129 13.60 8.02 0.85
N LEU A 130 12.83 7.37 1.73
CA LEU A 130 11.72 8.01 2.44
C LEU A 130 12.19 9.24 3.24
N ILE A 131 13.30 9.12 3.97
CA ILE A 131 13.88 10.24 4.73
C ILE A 131 14.25 11.40 3.80
N SER A 132 14.80 11.10 2.61
CA SER A 132 15.17 12.12 1.63
C SER A 132 14.00 12.91 1.05
N LEU A 133 12.78 12.37 1.16
CA LEU A 133 11.55 13.03 0.73
C LEU A 133 10.97 13.99 1.79
N GLY A 134 11.53 13.99 3.00
CA GLY A 134 11.15 14.91 4.07
C GLY A 134 11.54 16.34 3.75
N MET A 135 10.56 17.20 3.48
CA MET A 135 10.78 18.62 3.16
C MET A 135 10.89 19.51 4.40
N TYR A 136 10.46 19.02 5.55
CA TYR A 136 10.40 19.75 6.80
C TYR A 136 10.95 18.91 7.95
N SER A 137 11.53 19.57 8.95
CA SER A 137 11.81 18.91 10.23
C SER A 137 10.51 18.76 11.01
N PHE A 138 10.30 17.60 11.62
CA PHE A 138 9.13 17.31 12.46
C PHE A 138 9.43 17.54 13.95
N ARG A 139 10.51 18.28 14.26
CA ARG A 139 10.90 18.58 15.65
C ARG A 139 9.75 19.25 16.40
N GLY A 140 9.43 18.70 17.57
CA GLY A 140 8.35 19.21 18.44
C GLY A 140 6.98 18.60 18.15
N ILE A 141 6.81 17.84 17.08
CA ILE A 141 5.56 17.14 16.76
C ILE A 141 5.56 15.74 17.39
N LYS A 142 4.47 15.41 18.09
CA LYS A 142 4.22 14.10 18.68
C LYS A 142 3.38 13.27 17.71
N VAL A 143 3.94 12.18 17.22
CA VAL A 143 3.32 11.32 16.20
C VAL A 143 3.03 9.94 16.77
N GLY A 144 1.76 9.50 16.70
CA GLY A 144 1.36 8.13 16.95
C GLY A 144 1.52 7.26 15.70
N LEU A 145 2.10 6.07 15.84
CA LEU A 145 2.27 5.12 14.76
C LEU A 145 1.68 3.77 15.17
N ASP A 146 0.65 3.32 14.48
CA ASP A 146 0.13 1.95 14.60
C ASP A 146 0.66 1.12 13.44
N CYS A 147 1.57 0.19 13.76
CA CYS A 147 2.24 -0.64 12.78
C CYS A 147 1.52 -1.97 12.48
N ALA A 148 0.30 -2.18 12.96
CA ALA A 148 -0.50 -3.39 12.73
C ALA A 148 0.20 -4.72 13.07
N ASN A 149 1.27 -4.71 13.88
CA ASN A 149 2.22 -5.80 14.02
C ASN A 149 2.73 -6.35 12.66
N GLY A 150 2.70 -5.51 11.64
CA GLY A 150 3.04 -5.79 10.25
C GLY A 150 4.42 -5.27 9.86
N SER A 151 4.64 -5.13 8.57
CA SER A 151 5.94 -4.81 7.95
C SER A 151 6.51 -3.43 8.29
N SER A 152 5.65 -2.48 8.67
CA SER A 152 6.07 -1.10 9.01
C SER A 152 6.77 -0.98 10.36
N TRP A 153 6.70 -2.00 11.22
CA TRP A 153 7.12 -1.95 12.62
C TRP A 153 8.57 -1.47 12.83
N ASN A 154 9.48 -1.83 11.94
CA ASN A 154 10.90 -1.48 12.01
C ASN A 154 11.31 -0.37 11.04
N ILE A 155 10.38 0.14 10.22
CA ILE A 155 10.64 1.15 9.19
C ILE A 155 10.05 2.51 9.60
N ALA A 156 8.74 2.54 9.91
CA ALA A 156 8.02 3.80 10.12
C ALA A 156 8.66 4.65 11.23
N LYS A 157 8.92 4.06 12.39
CA LYS A 157 9.58 4.77 13.50
C LYS A 157 10.93 5.37 13.09
N SER A 158 11.76 4.58 12.40
CA SER A 158 13.11 5.02 11.99
C SER A 158 13.05 6.24 11.06
N VAL A 159 12.08 6.28 10.14
CA VAL A 159 11.87 7.39 9.22
C VAL A 159 11.43 8.65 9.96
N PHE A 160 10.43 8.54 10.83
CA PHE A 160 9.90 9.69 11.58
C PHE A 160 10.91 10.23 12.60
N ASP A 161 11.64 9.37 13.30
CA ASP A 161 12.71 9.78 14.23
C ASP A 161 13.83 10.52 13.50
N ALA A 162 14.24 10.02 12.33
CA ALA A 162 15.28 10.68 11.51
C ALA A 162 14.85 12.09 11.06
N LEU A 163 13.54 12.31 10.86
CA LEU A 163 12.98 13.62 10.53
C LEU A 163 12.71 14.49 11.77
N GLY A 164 12.98 13.98 12.97
CA GLY A 164 12.92 14.71 14.22
C GLY A 164 11.60 14.66 14.98
N ALA A 165 10.65 13.83 14.57
CA ALA A 165 9.39 13.64 15.29
C ALA A 165 9.63 12.95 16.65
N LYS A 166 8.75 13.23 17.62
CA LYS A 166 8.65 12.42 18.83
C LYS A 166 7.62 11.32 18.60
N THR A 167 8.10 10.10 18.34
CA THR A 167 7.27 8.97 17.96
C THR A 167 6.73 8.19 19.15
N TYR A 168 5.47 7.79 19.08
CA TYR A 168 4.77 6.92 20.00
C TYR A 168 4.20 5.75 19.22
N VAL A 169 4.74 4.56 19.40
CA VAL A 169 4.46 3.40 18.55
C VAL A 169 3.64 2.38 19.31
N ILE A 170 2.58 1.90 18.68
CA ILE A 170 1.76 0.77 19.16
C ILE A 170 1.74 -0.33 18.09
N ASN A 171 1.37 -1.55 18.51
CA ASN A 171 1.28 -2.70 17.63
C ASN A 171 2.54 -2.93 16.77
N ALA A 172 3.71 -2.91 17.43
CA ALA A 172 5.02 -3.07 16.80
C ALA A 172 5.84 -4.22 17.38
N SER A 173 5.16 -5.27 17.85
CA SER A 173 5.77 -6.47 18.41
C SER A 173 5.19 -7.72 17.74
N PRO A 174 5.53 -7.96 16.46
CA PRO A 174 4.99 -9.08 15.70
C PRO A 174 5.45 -10.41 16.28
N ASP A 175 4.52 -11.37 16.42
CA ASP A 175 4.78 -12.75 16.86
C ASP A 175 4.49 -13.81 15.78
N GLY A 176 4.09 -13.36 14.60
CA GLY A 176 3.74 -14.22 13.46
C GLY A 176 2.25 -14.54 13.36
N THR A 177 1.46 -14.25 14.40
CA THR A 177 0.03 -14.57 14.48
C THR A 177 -0.85 -13.36 14.80
N ASN A 178 -0.25 -12.24 15.17
CA ASN A 178 -0.95 -11.04 15.63
C ASN A 178 -1.02 -9.88 14.60
N ILE A 179 -0.60 -10.11 13.35
CA ILE A 179 -0.70 -9.10 12.29
C ILE A 179 -2.17 -8.70 12.05
N ASN A 180 -2.45 -7.40 11.98
CA ASN A 180 -3.78 -6.81 11.82
C ASN A 180 -4.81 -7.16 12.93
N MET A 181 -4.42 -7.87 13.98
CA MET A 181 -5.33 -8.30 15.03
C MET A 181 -5.66 -7.12 15.97
N ASN A 182 -6.87 -6.57 15.82
CA ASN A 182 -7.32 -5.36 16.53
C ASN A 182 -6.32 -4.20 16.41
N ALA A 183 -5.68 -4.05 15.26
CA ALA A 183 -4.56 -3.16 15.03
C ALA A 183 -4.55 -2.61 13.58
N GLY A 184 -3.89 -1.48 13.39
CA GLY A 184 -3.65 -0.88 12.10
C GLY A 184 -4.87 -0.23 11.46
N SER A 185 -4.80 -0.02 10.14
CA SER A 185 -5.78 0.76 9.38
C SER A 185 -7.19 0.14 9.33
N THR A 186 -7.32 -1.17 9.55
CA THR A 186 -8.61 -1.87 9.61
C THR A 186 -9.27 -1.88 10.99
N HIS A 187 -8.51 -1.52 12.04
CA HIS A 187 -8.96 -1.46 13.43
C HIS A 187 -8.36 -0.21 14.12
N ILE A 188 -8.70 0.95 13.59
CA ILE A 188 -8.07 2.23 13.91
C ILE A 188 -8.49 2.79 15.29
N GLU A 189 -9.53 2.25 15.92
CA GLU A 189 -10.10 2.76 17.17
C GLU A 189 -9.08 2.77 18.32
N GLY A 190 -8.14 1.81 18.29
CA GLY A 190 -7.02 1.76 19.25
C GLY A 190 -6.14 3.00 19.14
N LEU A 191 -5.75 3.38 17.93
CA LEU A 191 -4.95 4.56 17.68
C LEU A 191 -5.72 5.87 18.00
N CYS A 192 -7.03 5.92 17.68
CA CYS A 192 -7.87 7.08 18.01
C CYS A 192 -7.82 7.40 19.51
N ARG A 193 -8.05 6.40 20.36
CA ARG A 193 -7.93 6.55 21.82
C ARG A 193 -6.52 6.94 22.23
N TYR A 194 -5.52 6.26 21.69
CA TYR A 194 -4.12 6.47 22.05
C TYR A 194 -3.63 7.90 21.75
N VAL A 195 -4.05 8.48 20.63
CA VAL A 195 -3.74 9.86 20.25
C VAL A 195 -4.28 10.84 21.28
N VAL A 196 -5.55 10.69 21.68
CA VAL A 196 -6.20 11.58 22.65
C VAL A 196 -5.58 11.42 24.05
N GLU A 197 -5.43 10.20 24.53
CA GLU A 197 -4.92 9.89 25.88
C GLU A 197 -3.48 10.39 26.09
N ASN A 198 -2.66 10.39 25.05
CA ASN A 198 -1.26 10.82 25.11
C ASN A 198 -1.02 12.25 24.61
N GLY A 199 -2.09 12.96 24.23
CA GLY A 199 -2.01 14.32 23.71
C GLY A 199 -1.07 14.42 22.52
N LEU A 200 -1.25 13.51 21.54
CA LEU A 200 -0.46 13.50 20.32
C LEU A 200 -1.01 14.48 19.29
N ASP A 201 -0.16 14.99 18.41
CA ASP A 201 -0.55 15.96 17.40
C ASP A 201 -1.23 15.29 16.19
N VAL A 202 -0.88 14.03 15.90
CA VAL A 202 -1.41 13.22 14.80
C VAL A 202 -1.09 11.75 15.02
N GLY A 203 -1.92 10.85 14.47
CA GLY A 203 -1.68 9.42 14.41
C GLY A 203 -1.70 8.91 12.97
N PHE A 204 -0.94 7.85 12.67
CA PHE A 204 -0.95 7.13 11.40
C PHE A 204 -1.06 5.64 11.65
N ALA A 205 -2.03 4.99 11.01
CA ALA A 205 -2.25 3.55 11.06
C ALA A 205 -1.96 2.93 9.69
N TYR A 206 -1.14 1.91 9.69
CA TYR A 206 -0.79 1.13 8.49
C TYR A 206 -1.54 -0.21 8.49
N ASP A 207 -1.58 -0.87 7.35
CA ASP A 207 -1.96 -2.28 7.28
C ASP A 207 -0.73 -3.22 7.29
N GLY A 208 -0.95 -4.51 7.17
CA GLY A 208 0.09 -5.52 7.40
C GLY A 208 1.34 -5.38 6.53
N ASP A 209 1.22 -4.95 5.29
CA ASP A 209 2.33 -4.71 4.37
C ASP A 209 2.56 -3.22 4.04
N ALA A 210 1.84 -2.36 4.74
CA ALA A 210 2.00 -0.91 4.75
C ALA A 210 1.87 -0.24 3.37
N ASP A 211 1.06 -0.79 2.48
CA ASP A 211 0.66 -0.12 1.25
C ASP A 211 -0.50 0.85 1.46
N ARG A 212 -1.15 0.82 2.65
CA ARG A 212 -2.22 1.71 3.10
C ARG A 212 -1.82 2.54 4.31
N CYS A 213 -2.43 3.72 4.41
CA CYS A 213 -2.34 4.59 5.59
C CYS A 213 -3.67 5.31 5.82
N LEU A 214 -4.16 5.24 7.05
CA LEU A 214 -5.18 6.15 7.55
C LEU A 214 -4.56 7.06 8.61
N CYS A 215 -5.10 8.28 8.74
CA CYS A 215 -4.63 9.21 9.75
C CYS A 215 -5.66 9.36 10.88
N VAL A 216 -5.20 9.85 12.02
CA VAL A 216 -6.03 10.24 13.16
C VAL A 216 -5.63 11.66 13.53
N ASP A 217 -6.60 12.56 13.65
CA ASP A 217 -6.34 13.92 14.07
C ASP A 217 -6.10 14.01 15.59
N GLU A 218 -5.68 15.17 16.08
CA GLU A 218 -5.39 15.42 17.49
C GLU A 218 -6.62 15.31 18.42
N LYS A 219 -7.83 15.19 17.85
CA LYS A 219 -9.09 15.00 18.57
C LYS A 219 -9.54 13.53 18.58
N GLY A 220 -8.80 12.65 17.91
CA GLY A 220 -9.13 11.24 17.79
C GLY A 220 -10.09 10.91 16.64
N ASN A 221 -10.34 11.84 15.71
CA ASN A 221 -11.17 11.57 14.54
C ASN A 221 -10.37 10.87 13.44
N VAL A 222 -11.02 9.94 12.74
CA VAL A 222 -10.42 9.23 11.61
C VAL A 222 -10.40 10.12 10.37
N ILE A 223 -9.24 10.20 9.76
CA ILE A 223 -8.98 10.85 8.48
C ILE A 223 -8.76 9.75 7.44
N SER A 224 -9.81 9.46 6.67
CA SER A 224 -9.81 8.40 5.66
C SER A 224 -8.98 8.74 4.42
N GLY A 225 -8.84 7.78 3.49
CA GLY A 225 -8.20 8.03 2.20
C GLY A 225 -8.87 9.15 1.40
N ASP A 226 -10.19 9.32 1.52
CA ASP A 226 -10.89 10.45 0.87
C ASP A 226 -10.43 11.81 1.42
N HIS A 227 -10.24 11.93 2.74
CA HIS A 227 -9.69 13.14 3.34
C HIS A 227 -8.24 13.38 2.87
N ILE A 228 -7.42 12.32 2.79
CA ILE A 228 -6.03 12.41 2.31
C ILE A 228 -5.99 12.92 0.88
N LEU A 229 -6.83 12.34 -0.02
CA LEU A 229 -6.96 12.76 -1.41
C LEU A 229 -7.40 14.23 -1.50
N TYR A 230 -8.37 14.64 -0.69
CA TYR A 230 -8.84 16.02 -0.61
C TYR A 230 -7.72 16.97 -0.18
N ILE A 231 -7.12 16.70 0.96
CA ILE A 231 -6.10 17.57 1.59
C ILE A 231 -4.89 17.73 0.67
N TYR A 232 -4.37 16.62 0.14
CA TYR A 232 -3.17 16.68 -0.68
C TYR A 232 -3.48 17.16 -2.11
N GLY A 233 -4.65 16.83 -2.66
CA GLY A 233 -5.12 17.36 -3.94
C GLY A 233 -5.26 18.89 -3.91
N ALA A 234 -5.90 19.44 -2.88
CA ALA A 234 -5.99 20.89 -2.65
C ALA A 234 -4.61 21.54 -2.51
N TYR A 235 -3.73 20.93 -1.72
CA TYR A 235 -2.36 21.41 -1.53
C TYR A 235 -1.55 21.43 -2.85
N MET A 236 -1.68 20.38 -3.65
CA MET A 236 -1.03 20.33 -4.98
C MET A 236 -1.59 21.39 -5.91
N LYS A 237 -2.90 21.60 -5.94
CA LYS A 237 -3.55 22.64 -6.78
C LYS A 237 -3.04 24.02 -6.43
N GLU A 238 -3.04 24.39 -5.17
CA GLU A 238 -2.54 25.70 -4.72
C GLU A 238 -1.09 25.97 -5.13
N ARG A 239 -0.29 24.92 -5.23
CA ARG A 239 1.12 25.00 -5.64
C ARG A 239 1.34 24.86 -7.15
N GLY A 240 0.27 24.75 -7.94
CA GLY A 240 0.37 24.52 -9.37
C GLY A 240 1.00 23.16 -9.76
N LYS A 241 0.92 22.16 -8.87
CA LYS A 241 1.53 20.84 -9.05
C LYS A 241 0.53 19.72 -9.36
N LEU A 242 -0.77 20.03 -9.34
CA LEU A 242 -1.81 19.07 -9.71
C LEU A 242 -1.94 19.04 -11.24
N ILE A 243 -1.16 18.16 -11.87
CA ILE A 243 -1.15 17.99 -13.33
C ILE A 243 -2.54 17.58 -13.80
N ASN A 244 -2.98 18.14 -14.93
CA ASN A 244 -4.33 17.99 -15.49
C ASN A 244 -5.45 18.39 -14.52
N ASN A 245 -5.12 19.07 -13.43
CA ASN A 245 -6.05 19.47 -12.38
C ASN A 245 -6.98 18.33 -11.92
N THR A 246 -6.47 17.08 -11.90
CA THR A 246 -7.28 15.89 -11.68
C THR A 246 -6.72 15.01 -10.56
N VAL A 247 -7.62 14.53 -9.67
CA VAL A 247 -7.38 13.48 -8.67
C VAL A 247 -8.12 12.21 -9.11
N VAL A 248 -7.47 11.06 -9.02
CA VAL A 248 -8.07 9.78 -9.39
C VAL A 248 -8.56 9.07 -8.14
N THR A 249 -9.80 8.57 -8.17
CA THR A 249 -10.40 7.83 -7.05
C THR A 249 -11.28 6.70 -7.58
N THR A 250 -11.95 5.96 -6.70
CA THR A 250 -12.84 4.86 -7.09
C THR A 250 -14.30 5.22 -6.87
N VAL A 251 -15.20 4.41 -7.42
CA VAL A 251 -16.66 4.55 -7.20
C VAL A 251 -17.08 4.41 -5.73
N MET A 252 -16.17 3.94 -4.84
CA MET A 252 -16.41 3.77 -3.40
C MET A 252 -16.14 5.04 -2.60
N SER A 253 -15.50 6.05 -3.18
CA SER A 253 -15.26 7.32 -2.47
C SER A 253 -16.56 8.00 -2.09
N ASN A 254 -16.53 8.64 -0.92
CA ASN A 254 -17.70 9.32 -0.37
C ASN A 254 -18.15 10.47 -1.30
N PHE A 255 -19.45 10.66 -1.41
CA PHE A 255 -20.05 11.72 -2.23
C PHE A 255 -19.54 13.13 -1.83
N GLY A 256 -19.22 13.32 -0.56
CA GLY A 256 -18.63 14.56 -0.05
C GLY A 256 -17.32 14.93 -0.69
N LEU A 257 -16.48 13.94 -1.05
CA LEU A 257 -15.22 14.19 -1.74
C LEU A 257 -15.44 14.88 -3.09
N TYR A 258 -16.43 14.39 -3.86
CA TYR A 258 -16.75 14.96 -5.16
C TYR A 258 -17.23 16.40 -5.06
N LYS A 259 -18.15 16.66 -4.11
CA LYS A 259 -18.62 18.03 -3.82
C LYS A 259 -17.50 18.97 -3.43
N ALA A 260 -16.61 18.51 -2.55
CA ALA A 260 -15.47 19.32 -2.11
C ALA A 260 -14.49 19.60 -3.28
N PHE A 261 -14.31 18.66 -4.19
CA PHE A 261 -13.52 18.89 -5.39
C PHE A 261 -14.20 19.87 -6.35
N ASP A 262 -15.52 19.77 -6.55
CA ASP A 262 -16.29 20.72 -7.36
C ASP A 262 -16.15 22.15 -6.80
N GLU A 263 -16.26 22.34 -5.50
CA GLU A 263 -16.08 23.65 -4.83
C GLU A 263 -14.66 24.21 -5.03
N LEU A 264 -13.65 23.35 -5.04
CA LEU A 264 -12.27 23.74 -5.31
C LEU A 264 -11.96 23.86 -6.81
N GLY A 265 -12.88 23.46 -7.69
CA GLY A 265 -12.64 23.36 -9.13
C GLY A 265 -11.53 22.36 -9.47
N ILE A 266 -11.42 21.26 -8.72
CA ILE A 266 -10.55 20.12 -8.98
C ILE A 266 -11.33 19.07 -9.78
N GLY A 267 -10.79 18.65 -10.93
CA GLY A 267 -11.32 17.53 -11.68
C GLY A 267 -11.06 16.20 -10.95
N TYR A 268 -11.94 15.23 -11.16
CA TYR A 268 -11.76 13.88 -10.61
C TYR A 268 -12.16 12.79 -11.60
N ALA A 269 -11.47 11.66 -11.51
CA ALA A 269 -11.81 10.46 -12.25
C ALA A 269 -12.23 9.36 -11.27
N LYS A 270 -13.32 8.66 -11.61
CA LYS A 270 -13.86 7.53 -10.83
C LYS A 270 -13.54 6.24 -11.57
N THR A 271 -12.73 5.39 -10.97
CA THR A 271 -12.43 4.06 -11.52
C THR A 271 -13.27 2.98 -10.83
N ALA A 272 -13.23 1.76 -11.34
CA ALA A 272 -13.65 0.60 -10.57
C ALA A 272 -12.80 0.46 -9.30
N VAL A 273 -13.31 -0.29 -8.33
CA VAL A 273 -12.59 -0.60 -7.09
C VAL A 273 -11.37 -1.46 -7.39
N GLY A 274 -10.24 -1.07 -6.85
CA GLY A 274 -8.95 -1.75 -6.99
C GLY A 274 -7.84 -0.80 -7.40
N ASP A 275 -6.72 -0.88 -6.69
CA ASP A 275 -5.51 -0.09 -6.89
C ASP A 275 -4.98 -0.14 -8.33
N LYS A 276 -5.14 -1.28 -9.01
CA LYS A 276 -4.81 -1.48 -10.43
C LYS A 276 -5.51 -0.46 -11.33
N TYR A 277 -6.83 -0.35 -11.20
CA TYR A 277 -7.61 0.57 -12.07
C TYR A 277 -7.28 2.03 -11.81
N VAL A 278 -6.98 2.38 -10.56
CA VAL A 278 -6.51 3.71 -10.18
C VAL A 278 -5.17 3.99 -10.85
N TYR A 279 -4.20 3.08 -10.72
CA TYR A 279 -2.86 3.25 -11.27
C TYR A 279 -2.85 3.28 -12.81
N GLU A 280 -3.59 2.38 -13.47
CA GLU A 280 -3.74 2.37 -14.93
C GLU A 280 -4.30 3.69 -15.45
N TYR A 281 -5.35 4.23 -14.80
CA TYR A 281 -5.91 5.53 -15.18
C TYR A 281 -4.89 6.65 -14.97
N MET A 282 -4.20 6.65 -13.83
CA MET A 282 -3.17 7.65 -13.51
C MET A 282 -2.06 7.66 -14.54
N THR A 283 -1.55 6.50 -14.93
CA THR A 283 -0.47 6.36 -15.91
C THR A 283 -0.90 6.84 -17.29
N LYS A 284 -2.06 6.36 -17.75
CA LYS A 284 -2.62 6.73 -19.07
C LYS A 284 -2.88 8.24 -19.20
N ASN A 285 -3.29 8.89 -18.11
CA ASN A 285 -3.67 10.30 -18.11
C ASN A 285 -2.64 11.20 -17.40
N SER A 286 -1.46 10.69 -17.07
CA SER A 286 -0.39 11.43 -16.38
C SER A 286 -0.82 12.11 -15.08
N CYS A 287 -1.79 11.53 -14.34
CA CYS A 287 -2.24 12.06 -13.07
C CYS A 287 -1.19 11.84 -11.97
N ARG A 288 -1.08 12.79 -11.04
CA ARG A 288 -0.04 12.79 -9.99
C ARG A 288 -0.45 12.19 -8.67
N ILE A 289 -1.74 12.12 -8.41
CA ILE A 289 -2.31 11.57 -7.18
C ILE A 289 -3.57 10.79 -7.50
N GLY A 290 -3.71 9.65 -6.87
CA GLY A 290 -4.91 8.83 -6.90
C GLY A 290 -4.92 7.88 -5.72
N GLY A 291 -6.07 7.25 -5.47
CA GLY A 291 -6.17 6.30 -4.38
C GLY A 291 -7.61 5.92 -4.04
N GLU A 292 -7.73 5.26 -2.91
CA GLU A 292 -8.97 4.69 -2.41
C GLU A 292 -9.30 5.20 -0.99
N GLN A 293 -10.58 5.17 -0.65
CA GLN A 293 -11.07 5.50 0.69
C GLN A 293 -10.36 4.67 1.80
N SER A 294 -9.94 3.46 1.47
CA SER A 294 -9.22 2.54 2.36
C SER A 294 -7.81 3.02 2.76
N GLY A 295 -7.32 4.12 2.17
CA GLY A 295 -6.00 4.68 2.46
C GLY A 295 -4.87 4.17 1.54
N HIS A 296 -5.18 3.41 0.49
CA HIS A 296 -4.21 3.09 -0.56
C HIS A 296 -4.03 4.29 -1.47
N ILE A 297 -3.00 5.10 -1.23
CA ILE A 297 -2.75 6.36 -1.93
C ILE A 297 -1.48 6.27 -2.75
N ILE A 298 -1.59 6.60 -4.02
CA ILE A 298 -0.50 6.57 -5.00
C ILE A 298 -0.06 8.00 -5.33
N PHE A 299 1.20 8.28 -5.13
CA PHE A 299 1.87 9.51 -5.55
C PHE A 299 2.80 9.18 -6.72
N SER A 300 2.31 9.22 -7.97
CA SER A 300 3.01 8.70 -9.16
C SER A 300 4.41 9.30 -9.40
N LYS A 301 4.70 10.47 -8.81
CA LYS A 301 6.05 11.05 -8.84
C LYS A 301 7.06 10.23 -8.03
N TYR A 302 6.62 9.51 -7.02
CA TYR A 302 7.48 8.91 -6.00
C TYR A 302 7.38 7.39 -5.96
N ALA A 303 6.19 6.84 -6.21
CA ALA A 303 5.91 5.41 -6.12
C ALA A 303 4.98 4.96 -7.25
N SER A 304 5.10 3.70 -7.65
CA SER A 304 4.26 3.01 -8.64
C SER A 304 3.07 2.27 -7.99
N THR A 305 3.01 2.24 -6.67
CA THR A 305 1.95 1.61 -5.87
C THR A 305 1.61 2.50 -4.66
N GLY A 306 0.59 2.15 -3.90
CA GLY A 306 0.33 2.78 -2.62
C GLY A 306 1.51 2.60 -1.66
N ASP A 307 1.78 3.63 -0.88
CA ASP A 307 2.85 3.64 0.11
C ASP A 307 2.35 4.37 1.36
N GLY A 308 2.05 3.60 2.41
CA GLY A 308 1.48 4.15 3.62
C GLY A 308 2.44 5.06 4.37
N ILE A 309 3.73 4.75 4.40
CA ILE A 309 4.72 5.58 5.09
C ILE A 309 4.96 6.87 4.30
N LEU A 310 5.07 6.79 2.98
CA LEU A 310 5.12 7.98 2.13
C LEU A 310 3.86 8.84 2.30
N THR A 311 2.68 8.23 2.36
CA THR A 311 1.41 8.95 2.57
C THR A 311 1.43 9.71 3.89
N SER A 312 1.87 9.10 4.98
CA SER A 312 2.00 9.78 6.27
C SER A 312 2.99 10.94 6.24
N LEU A 313 4.13 10.79 5.54
CA LEU A 313 5.09 11.87 5.33
C LEU A 313 4.49 13.03 4.51
N LYS A 314 3.67 12.73 3.50
CA LYS A 314 2.99 13.75 2.68
C LYS A 314 1.92 14.50 3.48
N MET A 315 1.23 13.84 4.39
CA MET A 315 0.30 14.51 5.30
C MET A 315 1.04 15.41 6.29
N MET A 316 2.16 14.96 6.86
CA MET A 316 3.04 15.81 7.68
C MET A 316 3.56 17.02 6.89
N GLU A 317 3.92 16.84 5.61
CA GLU A 317 4.34 17.95 4.73
C GLU A 317 3.27 19.04 4.67
N VAL A 318 2.00 18.67 4.50
CA VAL A 318 0.89 19.63 4.44
C VAL A 318 0.67 20.33 5.78
N MET A 319 0.67 19.59 6.89
CA MET A 319 0.55 20.16 8.25
C MET A 319 1.62 21.22 8.50
N MET A 320 2.87 20.90 8.19
CA MET A 320 4.01 21.81 8.40
C MET A 320 3.95 23.03 7.47
N ALA A 321 3.66 22.81 6.20
CA ALA A 321 3.57 23.88 5.19
C ALA A 321 2.45 24.88 5.49
N LYS A 322 1.30 24.37 5.94
CA LYS A 322 0.11 25.18 6.26
C LYS A 322 0.11 25.71 7.68
N LYS A 323 0.94 25.15 8.56
CA LYS A 323 0.93 25.40 10.01
C LYS A 323 -0.46 25.17 10.61
N LYS A 324 -1.13 24.11 10.16
CA LYS A 324 -2.48 23.70 10.59
C LYS A 324 -2.45 22.31 11.19
N LYS A 325 -3.35 22.10 12.14
CA LYS A 325 -3.63 20.76 12.69
C LYS A 325 -4.34 19.89 11.65
N MET A 326 -4.29 18.58 11.85
CA MET A 326 -4.94 17.64 10.95
C MET A 326 -6.45 17.84 10.89
N SER A 327 -7.09 18.11 12.04
CA SER A 327 -8.52 18.40 12.11
C SER A 327 -8.92 19.63 11.29
N GLU A 328 -8.09 20.70 11.28
CA GLU A 328 -8.35 21.91 10.51
C GLU A 328 -8.19 21.70 8.99
N LEU A 329 -7.32 20.77 8.60
CA LEU A 329 -7.12 20.41 7.18
C LEU A 329 -8.26 19.54 6.66
N ALA A 330 -8.85 18.71 7.51
CA ALA A 330 -9.95 17.81 7.16
C ALA A 330 -11.34 18.45 7.22
N GLU A 331 -11.51 19.50 8.07
CA GLU A 331 -12.80 20.14 8.35
C GLU A 331 -13.64 20.48 7.10
N PRO A 332 -13.05 20.98 6.00
CA PRO A 332 -13.86 21.36 4.84
C PRO A 332 -14.51 20.17 4.12
N LEU A 333 -13.99 18.95 4.30
CA LEU A 333 -14.58 17.76 3.69
C LEU A 333 -15.70 17.19 4.56
N LYS A 334 -16.94 17.36 4.12
CA LYS A 334 -18.10 16.75 4.79
C LYS A 334 -18.31 15.33 4.30
N ILE A 335 -18.29 14.37 5.21
CA ILE A 335 -18.61 12.97 4.92
C ILE A 335 -20.13 12.78 5.00
N TYR A 336 -20.71 12.30 3.93
CA TYR A 336 -22.14 11.94 3.86
C TYR A 336 -22.35 10.50 4.33
N PRO A 337 -23.51 10.20 4.93
CA PRO A 337 -23.86 8.82 5.26
C PRO A 337 -23.76 7.92 4.04
N GLN A 338 -23.07 6.80 4.20
CA GLN A 338 -22.88 5.78 3.17
C GLN A 338 -23.14 4.41 3.78
N VAL A 339 -23.94 3.60 3.10
CA VAL A 339 -24.23 2.22 3.51
C VAL A 339 -23.67 1.28 2.47
N LEU A 340 -22.95 0.27 2.92
CA LEU A 340 -22.45 -0.82 2.09
C LEU A 340 -22.97 -2.13 2.66
N GLU A 341 -23.78 -2.84 1.88
CA GLU A 341 -24.29 -4.16 2.24
C GLU A 341 -23.79 -5.22 1.26
N ASN A 342 -23.22 -6.29 1.80
CA ASN A 342 -22.76 -7.43 1.03
C ASN A 342 -23.83 -8.53 1.08
N ILE A 343 -24.42 -8.84 -0.06
CA ILE A 343 -25.44 -9.91 -0.19
C ILE A 343 -24.77 -11.11 -0.86
N ARG A 344 -24.86 -12.27 -0.21
CA ARG A 344 -24.37 -13.52 -0.80
C ARG A 344 -25.39 -14.04 -1.82
N VAL A 345 -24.94 -14.24 -3.05
CA VAL A 345 -25.74 -14.76 -4.15
C VAL A 345 -25.05 -15.99 -4.76
N THR A 346 -25.82 -16.90 -5.36
CA THR A 346 -25.31 -18.10 -6.02
C THR A 346 -24.62 -17.79 -7.35
N ASP A 347 -25.16 -16.82 -8.10
CA ASP A 347 -24.62 -16.33 -9.35
C ASP A 347 -24.67 -14.80 -9.38
N LYS A 348 -23.49 -14.18 -9.36
CA LYS A 348 -23.37 -12.72 -9.36
C LYS A 348 -23.86 -12.07 -10.64
N LYS A 349 -23.63 -12.70 -11.80
CA LYS A 349 -24.07 -12.15 -13.10
C LYS A 349 -25.58 -12.24 -13.26
N ALA A 350 -26.16 -13.38 -12.89
CA ALA A 350 -27.60 -13.56 -12.92
C ALA A 350 -28.31 -12.56 -11.97
N ALA A 351 -27.82 -12.38 -10.74
CA ALA A 351 -28.38 -11.42 -9.80
C ALA A 351 -28.28 -9.96 -10.31
N GLN A 352 -27.22 -9.59 -10.98
CA GLN A 352 -27.07 -8.25 -11.56
C GLN A 352 -27.98 -8.01 -12.77
N GLN A 353 -28.39 -9.05 -13.49
CA GLN A 353 -29.25 -8.97 -14.66
C GLN A 353 -30.73 -9.17 -14.32
N ASP A 354 -31.04 -9.55 -13.09
CA ASP A 354 -32.39 -9.74 -12.61
C ASP A 354 -33.22 -8.44 -12.72
N SER A 355 -34.43 -8.55 -13.32
CA SER A 355 -35.27 -7.38 -13.59
C SER A 355 -35.74 -6.68 -12.34
N ASP A 356 -36.01 -7.44 -11.26
CA ASP A 356 -36.52 -6.90 -10.00
C ASP A 356 -35.43 -6.18 -9.24
N VAL A 357 -34.19 -6.74 -9.26
CA VAL A 357 -33.01 -6.08 -8.72
C VAL A 357 -32.72 -4.78 -9.46
N GLN A 358 -32.76 -4.79 -10.79
CA GLN A 358 -32.55 -3.60 -11.60
C GLN A 358 -33.65 -2.53 -11.40
N ALA A 359 -34.88 -2.94 -11.19
CA ALA A 359 -35.97 -2.03 -10.89
C ALA A 359 -35.85 -1.38 -9.51
N ALA A 360 -35.34 -2.13 -8.53
CA ALA A 360 -35.11 -1.62 -7.17
C ALA A 360 -33.92 -0.65 -7.08
N VAL A 361 -32.95 -0.76 -7.99
CA VAL A 361 -31.75 0.12 -8.03
C VAL A 361 -32.03 1.45 -8.74
N LYS A 362 -33.02 1.53 -9.59
CA LYS A 362 -33.46 2.78 -10.27
C LYS A 362 -34.32 3.64 -9.36
#